data_1328d7fad396e209ab3e1278067c6c1b
#
_entry.id   1328d7fad396e209ab3e1278067c6c1b
#
_cell.length_a   1.000
_cell.length_b   1.000
_cell.length_c   1.000
_cell.angle_alpha   90.00
_cell.angle_beta   90.00
_cell.angle_gamma   90.00
#
_symmetry.space_group_name_H-M   'P 1'
#
loop_
_entity.id
_entity.type
_entity.pdbx_description
1 polymer ?
#
loop_
_entity_poly.entity_id
_entity_poly.type
_entity_poly.pdbx_seq_one_letter_code
_entity_poly.pdbx_strand_id
1 'polypeptide(L)'
;MSTQNYCTKIENIAIEGVKDLVIRSLQDRQQYYDPTGAASRLGICSASWSLFGMLWPSSIYLAGALALRPVDPEEKILEIGCGLALASLVAHRRGANITASDRHPKAKLFLQENLRLNNLPKLPFRHGQWGEHPVPSIEDTGAALLQKKYDLIVGSDLLYEPDMPNALARFVNTYANEQAEVWIVDPNRGYRTAFNRKMDSLGFNLSSDEVLISHASEQEPYRGRLLIYNRC
;
A
#
# COMPACT_ATOMS: atom_id res chain seq x y z
N MET A 1 11.48 24.80 14.00
CA MET A 1 10.42 23.79 14.28
C MET A 1 9.32 24.01 13.25
N SER A 2 9.15 23.12 12.29
CA SER A 2 8.07 23.24 11.29
C SER A 2 6.76 22.94 11.98
N THR A 3 5.90 23.94 12.12
CA THR A 3 4.53 23.76 12.59
C THR A 3 3.80 22.89 11.57
N GLN A 4 3.56 21.62 11.92
CA GLN A 4 2.72 20.73 11.13
C GLN A 4 1.30 21.30 11.15
N ASN A 5 0.79 21.73 9.99
CA ASN A 5 -0.58 22.26 9.85
C ASN A 5 -1.60 21.17 9.51
N TYR A 6 -1.39 19.94 9.95
CA TYR A 6 -2.35 18.85 9.88
C TYR A 6 -2.38 18.07 11.20
N CYS A 7 -3.56 17.60 11.58
CA CYS A 7 -3.78 16.85 12.81
C CYS A 7 -3.58 15.36 12.60
N THR A 8 -3.02 14.68 13.60
CA THR A 8 -2.82 13.23 13.59
C THR A 8 -3.37 12.63 14.88
N LYS A 9 -3.71 11.34 14.82
CA LYS A 9 -4.07 10.51 15.97
C LYS A 9 -3.18 9.28 16.00
N ILE A 10 -3.13 8.63 17.18
CA ILE A 10 -2.42 7.38 17.40
C ILE A 10 -3.43 6.37 17.95
N GLU A 11 -3.50 5.21 17.32
CA GLU A 11 -4.45 4.15 17.67
C GLU A 11 -3.75 2.80 17.67
N ASN A 12 -4.25 1.87 18.50
CA ASN A 12 -3.88 0.46 18.45
C ASN A 12 -4.77 -0.22 17.43
N ILE A 13 -4.14 -0.85 16.43
CA ILE A 13 -4.82 -1.56 15.35
C ILE A 13 -4.59 -3.05 15.53
N ALA A 14 -5.68 -3.76 15.81
CA ALA A 14 -5.66 -5.21 15.90
C ALA A 14 -5.41 -5.82 14.51
N ILE A 15 -4.47 -6.74 14.43
CA ILE A 15 -4.17 -7.50 13.22
C ILE A 15 -4.29 -8.99 13.56
N GLU A 16 -5.11 -9.71 12.81
CA GLU A 16 -5.29 -11.13 12.99
C GLU A 16 -3.97 -11.89 12.92
N GLY A 17 -3.74 -12.80 13.86
CA GLY A 17 -2.58 -13.69 13.88
C GLY A 17 -1.28 -13.10 14.41
N VAL A 18 -1.22 -11.80 14.74
CA VAL A 18 -0.02 -11.15 15.28
C VAL A 18 -0.35 -10.08 16.33
N LYS A 19 0.69 -9.60 17.03
CA LYS A 19 0.56 -8.49 17.95
C LYS A 19 0.07 -7.22 17.23
N ASP A 20 -0.81 -6.47 17.88
CA ASP A 20 -1.34 -5.18 17.39
C ASP A 20 -0.24 -4.22 16.94
N LEU A 21 -0.60 -3.34 16.05
CA LEU A 21 0.22 -2.22 15.60
C LEU A 21 -0.24 -0.92 16.28
N VAL A 22 0.72 -0.13 16.74
CA VAL A 22 0.49 1.27 17.15
C VAL A 22 0.69 2.14 15.93
N ILE A 23 -0.38 2.77 15.42
CA ILE A 23 -0.36 3.50 14.15
C ILE A 23 -0.70 4.96 14.37
N ARG A 24 0.19 5.84 13.89
CA ARG A 24 -0.09 7.25 13.66
C ARG A 24 -0.73 7.42 12.30
N SER A 25 -1.91 8.00 12.27
CA SER A 25 -2.67 8.33 11.06
C SER A 25 -3.08 9.80 11.05
N LEU A 26 -3.60 10.29 9.94
CA LEU A 26 -4.30 11.58 9.91
C LEU A 26 -5.60 11.49 10.72
N GLN A 27 -5.98 12.61 11.34
CA GLN A 27 -7.20 12.71 12.15
C GLN A 27 -8.46 12.45 11.32
N ASP A 28 -8.53 13.03 10.13
CA ASP A 28 -9.65 12.94 9.21
C ASP A 28 -9.23 13.17 7.75
N ARG A 29 -10.16 13.02 6.81
CA ARG A 29 -9.94 13.18 5.37
C ARG A 29 -9.92 14.62 4.88
N GLN A 30 -10.36 15.59 5.67
CA GLN A 30 -10.57 16.96 5.23
C GLN A 30 -9.32 17.84 5.38
N GLN A 31 -8.15 17.21 5.52
CA GLN A 31 -6.89 17.89 5.73
C GLN A 31 -6.10 18.04 4.43
N TYR A 32 -5.48 19.19 4.28
CA TYR A 32 -4.57 19.48 3.18
C TYR A 32 -3.41 20.34 3.68
N TYR A 33 -2.18 19.92 3.39
CA TYR A 33 -0.98 20.66 3.74
C TYR A 33 0.17 20.36 2.77
N ASP A 34 0.39 21.24 1.82
CA ASP A 34 1.44 21.12 0.79
C ASP A 34 2.20 22.45 0.61
N PRO A 35 2.94 22.93 1.64
CA PRO A 35 3.55 24.26 1.65
C PRO A 35 4.65 24.43 0.59
N THR A 36 5.24 23.34 0.11
CA THR A 36 6.28 23.34 -0.93
C THR A 36 5.73 23.05 -2.33
N GLY A 37 4.45 22.68 -2.46
CA GLY A 37 3.85 22.25 -3.72
C GLY A 37 4.34 20.87 -4.20
N ALA A 38 5.04 20.11 -3.38
CA ALA A 38 5.59 18.80 -3.77
C ALA A 38 4.48 17.81 -4.15
N ALA A 39 3.41 17.73 -3.35
CA ALA A 39 2.28 16.86 -3.67
C ALA A 39 1.57 17.31 -4.97
N SER A 40 1.38 18.61 -5.16
CA SER A 40 0.80 19.18 -6.38
C SER A 40 1.62 18.82 -7.63
N ARG A 41 2.95 18.93 -7.58
CA ARG A 41 3.84 18.54 -8.70
C ARG A 41 3.78 17.04 -9.01
N LEU A 42 3.45 16.22 -8.03
CA LEU A 42 3.21 14.77 -8.21
C LEU A 42 1.77 14.45 -8.66
N GLY A 43 0.97 15.46 -9.00
CA GLY A 43 -0.42 15.27 -9.43
C GLY A 43 -1.39 14.87 -8.30
N ILE A 44 -1.02 15.14 -7.04
CA ILE A 44 -1.87 14.88 -5.88
C ILE A 44 -2.68 16.15 -5.56
N CYS A 45 -3.96 16.14 -5.89
CA CYS A 45 -4.85 17.26 -5.62
C CYS A 45 -5.30 17.29 -4.13
N SER A 46 -5.91 18.38 -3.70
CA SER A 46 -6.39 18.54 -2.32
C SER A 46 -7.37 17.45 -1.88
N ALA A 47 -8.24 16.98 -2.77
CA ALA A 47 -9.21 15.92 -2.48
C ALA A 47 -8.57 14.54 -2.25
N SER A 48 -7.41 14.28 -2.87
CA SER A 48 -6.68 13.01 -2.73
C SER A 48 -5.49 13.08 -1.77
N TRP A 49 -5.14 14.28 -1.30
CA TRP A 49 -3.96 14.49 -0.48
C TRP A 49 -3.96 13.66 0.82
N SER A 50 -5.07 13.61 1.53
CA SER A 50 -5.16 12.91 2.81
C SER A 50 -5.22 11.39 2.71
N LEU A 51 -5.48 10.82 1.52
CA LEU A 51 -5.75 9.39 1.35
C LEU A 51 -4.60 8.50 1.83
N PHE A 52 -3.34 8.92 1.65
CA PHE A 52 -2.16 8.17 2.11
C PHE A 52 -2.12 7.97 3.64
N GLY A 53 -2.67 8.92 4.38
CA GLY A 53 -2.56 8.99 5.85
C GLY A 53 -3.78 8.44 6.59
N MET A 54 -4.74 7.87 5.88
CA MET A 54 -5.94 7.28 6.46
C MET A 54 -5.78 5.78 6.67
N LEU A 55 -6.40 5.27 7.74
CA LEU A 55 -6.52 3.83 7.94
C LEU A 55 -7.64 3.28 7.06
N TRP A 56 -7.27 2.45 6.10
CA TRP A 56 -8.21 1.77 5.21
C TRP A 56 -8.45 0.34 5.69
N PRO A 57 -9.69 -0.15 5.80
CA PRO A 57 -9.97 -1.51 6.25
C PRO A 57 -9.23 -2.58 5.44
N SER A 58 -9.14 -2.43 4.11
CA SER A 58 -8.39 -3.36 3.25
C SER A 58 -6.94 -3.57 3.67
N SER A 59 -6.28 -2.55 4.25
CA SER A 59 -4.89 -2.66 4.72
C SER A 59 -4.74 -3.56 5.94
N ILE A 60 -5.77 -3.64 6.79
CA ILE A 60 -5.81 -4.53 7.95
C ILE A 60 -5.89 -5.98 7.47
N TYR A 61 -6.76 -6.28 6.49
CA TYR A 61 -6.89 -7.62 5.92
C TYR A 61 -5.61 -8.06 5.19
N LEU A 62 -4.98 -7.17 4.42
CA LEU A 62 -3.70 -7.47 3.78
C LEU A 62 -2.61 -7.75 4.82
N ALA A 63 -2.55 -6.98 5.88
CA ALA A 63 -1.61 -7.19 6.99
C ALA A 63 -1.85 -8.54 7.68
N GLY A 64 -3.11 -8.94 7.91
CA GLY A 64 -3.50 -10.25 8.44
C GLY A 64 -3.10 -11.40 7.52
N ALA A 65 -3.33 -11.26 6.22
CA ALA A 65 -2.91 -12.26 5.24
C ALA A 65 -1.39 -12.48 5.25
N LEU A 66 -0.60 -11.39 5.30
CA LEU A 66 0.86 -11.48 5.44
C LEU A 66 1.30 -11.97 6.82
N ALA A 67 0.50 -11.79 7.87
CA ALA A 67 0.77 -12.33 9.19
C ALA A 67 0.77 -13.86 9.19
N LEU A 68 -0.08 -14.48 8.39
CA LEU A 68 -0.23 -15.93 8.30
C LEU A 68 0.69 -16.59 7.25
N ARG A 69 1.17 -15.81 6.27
CA ARG A 69 2.04 -16.31 5.20
C ARG A 69 3.41 -16.75 5.76
N PRO A 70 3.96 -17.91 5.36
CA PRO A 70 5.35 -18.28 5.68
C PRO A 70 6.32 -17.19 5.23
N VAL A 71 7.37 -16.95 6.02
CA VAL A 71 8.41 -15.97 5.70
C VAL A 71 9.59 -16.69 5.04
N ASP A 72 9.95 -16.24 3.85
CA ASP A 72 11.22 -16.55 3.20
C ASP A 72 12.07 -15.26 3.18
N PRO A 73 13.21 -15.20 3.88
CA PRO A 73 14.07 -14.01 3.91
C PRO A 73 14.69 -13.64 2.56
N GLU A 74 14.80 -14.59 1.63
CA GLU A 74 15.35 -14.36 0.28
C GLU A 74 14.29 -13.77 -0.67
N GLU A 75 12.99 -13.98 -0.38
CA GLU A 75 11.90 -13.43 -1.17
C GLU A 75 11.86 -11.92 -1.06
N LYS A 76 11.88 -11.22 -2.20
CA LYS A 76 11.77 -9.76 -2.27
C LYS A 76 10.31 -9.36 -2.38
N ILE A 77 9.79 -8.71 -1.35
CA ILE A 77 8.40 -8.27 -1.28
C ILE A 77 8.32 -6.76 -1.51
N LEU A 78 7.32 -6.31 -2.27
CA LEU A 78 6.98 -4.90 -2.47
C LEU A 78 5.55 -4.64 -2.04
N GLU A 79 5.34 -3.73 -1.09
CA GLU A 79 4.02 -3.14 -0.87
C GLU A 79 3.88 -1.87 -1.71
N ILE A 80 2.86 -1.82 -2.59
CA ILE A 80 2.56 -0.70 -3.48
C ILE A 80 1.37 0.11 -2.95
N GLY A 81 1.45 1.46 -3.06
CA GLY A 81 0.45 2.35 -2.48
C GLY A 81 0.27 2.12 -0.98
N CYS A 82 1.39 1.98 -0.27
CA CYS A 82 1.40 1.49 1.11
C CYS A 82 0.70 2.41 2.12
N GLY A 83 0.53 3.70 1.83
CA GLY A 83 -0.06 4.67 2.76
C GLY A 83 0.59 4.62 4.15
N LEU A 84 -0.14 4.07 5.13
CA LEU A 84 0.36 3.85 6.51
C LEU A 84 1.22 2.60 6.64
N ALA A 85 1.34 1.77 5.61
CA ALA A 85 2.21 0.60 5.48
C ALA A 85 1.98 -0.53 6.50
N LEU A 86 0.71 -0.82 6.85
CA LEU A 86 0.40 -1.86 7.84
C LEU A 86 0.95 -3.22 7.44
N ALA A 87 0.77 -3.62 6.19
CA ALA A 87 1.27 -4.89 5.66
C ALA A 87 2.80 -4.96 5.71
N SER A 88 3.49 -3.88 5.32
CA SER A 88 4.95 -3.77 5.44
C SER A 88 5.43 -3.86 6.89
N LEU A 89 4.75 -3.22 7.84
CA LEU A 89 5.12 -3.28 9.26
C LEU A 89 5.00 -4.69 9.83
N VAL A 90 3.93 -5.41 9.48
CA VAL A 90 3.72 -6.80 9.90
C VAL A 90 4.78 -7.72 9.30
N ALA A 91 4.98 -7.68 7.97
CA ALA A 91 5.96 -8.51 7.29
C ALA A 91 7.39 -8.23 7.80
N HIS A 92 7.75 -6.95 7.97
CA HIS A 92 9.05 -6.54 8.49
C HIS A 92 9.29 -7.02 9.94
N ARG A 93 8.28 -6.93 10.81
CA ARG A 93 8.34 -7.47 12.19
C ARG A 93 8.63 -8.96 12.21
N ARG A 94 8.17 -9.70 11.21
CA ARG A 94 8.36 -11.14 11.05
C ARG A 94 9.68 -11.50 10.37
N GLY A 95 10.50 -10.53 9.96
CA GLY A 95 11.79 -10.74 9.30
C GLY A 95 11.74 -10.89 7.79
N ALA A 96 10.61 -10.57 7.14
CA ALA A 96 10.51 -10.60 5.68
C ALA A 96 11.33 -9.47 5.03
N ASN A 97 11.87 -9.73 3.83
CA ASN A 97 12.61 -8.76 3.02
C ASN A 97 11.64 -7.90 2.21
N ILE A 98 11.02 -6.93 2.88
CA ILE A 98 9.98 -6.08 2.27
C ILE A 98 10.44 -4.64 2.03
N THR A 99 10.00 -4.07 0.93
CA THR A 99 10.11 -2.64 0.59
C THR A 99 8.71 -2.03 0.55
N ALA A 100 8.49 -0.94 1.27
CA ALA A 100 7.27 -0.15 1.15
C ALA A 100 7.40 0.88 0.03
N SER A 101 6.31 1.16 -0.69
CA SER A 101 6.31 2.15 -1.76
C SER A 101 4.99 2.91 -1.82
N ASP A 102 5.11 4.22 -2.05
CA ASP A 102 3.96 5.11 -2.26
C ASP A 102 4.38 6.30 -3.13
N ARG A 103 3.40 6.95 -3.77
CA ARG A 103 3.62 8.19 -4.52
C ARG A 103 3.61 9.44 -3.64
N HIS A 104 2.96 9.35 -2.46
CA HIS A 104 2.76 10.53 -1.63
C HIS A 104 4.04 10.93 -0.88
N PRO A 105 4.49 12.22 -0.96
CA PRO A 105 5.79 12.64 -0.41
C PRO A 105 5.89 12.51 1.12
N LYS A 106 4.75 12.45 1.82
CA LYS A 106 4.71 12.29 3.29
C LYS A 106 4.60 10.84 3.75
N ALA A 107 4.31 9.87 2.88
CA ALA A 107 4.15 8.46 3.28
C ALA A 107 5.39 7.92 4.00
N LYS A 108 6.59 8.25 3.50
CA LYS A 108 7.85 7.88 4.16
C LYS A 108 7.97 8.39 5.61
N LEU A 109 7.53 9.61 5.88
CA LEU A 109 7.58 10.20 7.23
C LEU A 109 6.61 9.48 8.17
N PHE A 110 5.42 9.12 7.70
CA PHE A 110 4.46 8.35 8.48
C PHE A 110 4.97 6.93 8.74
N LEU A 111 5.54 6.26 7.73
CA LEU A 111 6.19 4.96 7.91
C LEU A 111 7.31 5.02 8.97
N GLN A 112 8.19 6.01 8.92
CA GLN A 112 9.27 6.15 9.89
C GLN A 112 8.76 6.31 11.32
N GLU A 113 7.70 7.09 11.51
CA GLU A 113 7.07 7.24 12.82
C GLU A 113 6.36 5.96 13.26
N ASN A 114 5.66 5.27 12.36
CA ASN A 114 5.01 4.00 12.66
C ASN A 114 6.01 2.89 13.00
N LEU A 115 7.17 2.87 12.36
CA LEU A 115 8.29 1.99 12.75
C LEU A 115 8.75 2.30 14.18
N ARG A 116 8.96 3.58 14.51
CA ARG A 116 9.37 4.02 15.86
C ARG A 116 8.36 3.62 16.94
N LEU A 117 7.07 3.86 16.69
CA LEU A 117 5.98 3.52 17.63
C LEU A 117 5.89 2.01 17.91
N ASN A 118 6.31 1.19 16.95
CA ASN A 118 6.29 -0.27 17.06
C ASN A 118 7.65 -0.88 17.45
N ASN A 119 8.67 -0.06 17.76
CA ASN A 119 10.04 -0.49 18.06
C ASN A 119 10.66 -1.36 16.96
N LEU A 120 10.39 -1.02 15.69
CA LEU A 120 10.91 -1.73 14.53
C LEU A 120 12.12 -0.99 13.94
N PRO A 121 13.10 -1.73 13.40
CA PRO A 121 14.23 -1.14 12.70
C PRO A 121 13.77 -0.45 11.41
N LYS A 122 14.70 0.27 10.76
CA LYS A 122 14.42 0.94 9.48
C LYS A 122 13.99 -0.07 8.42
N LEU A 123 12.96 0.31 7.65
CA LEU A 123 12.43 -0.44 6.52
C LEU A 123 12.71 0.36 5.23
N PRO A 124 13.15 -0.30 4.12
CA PRO A 124 13.32 0.35 2.85
C PRO A 124 12.01 0.97 2.35
N PHE A 125 12.08 2.25 1.97
CA PHE A 125 10.98 2.96 1.31
C PHE A 125 11.44 3.48 -0.05
N ARG A 126 10.59 3.37 -1.08
CA ARG A 126 10.82 3.86 -2.43
C ARG A 126 9.60 4.63 -2.94
N HIS A 127 9.86 5.65 -3.74
CA HIS A 127 8.77 6.28 -4.47
C HIS A 127 8.31 5.36 -5.60
N GLY A 128 7.02 5.06 -5.64
CA GLY A 128 6.37 4.29 -6.70
C GLY A 128 5.09 5.00 -7.12
N GLN A 129 4.97 5.27 -8.42
CA GLN A 129 3.85 5.98 -9.03
C GLN A 129 3.46 5.27 -10.32
N TRP A 130 2.17 5.02 -10.51
CA TRP A 130 1.62 4.46 -11.76
C TRP A 130 0.86 5.54 -12.53
N GLY A 131 0.75 5.35 -13.85
CA GLY A 131 0.22 6.33 -14.78
C GLY A 131 1.32 7.05 -15.57
N GLU A 132 0.91 7.88 -16.52
CA GLU A 132 1.83 8.68 -17.35
C GLU A 132 2.13 10.00 -16.64
N HIS A 133 3.25 10.05 -15.97
CA HIS A 133 3.74 11.26 -15.29
C HIS A 133 5.21 11.48 -15.60
N PRO A 134 5.69 12.72 -15.62
CA PRO A 134 7.12 13.01 -15.68
C PRO A 134 7.87 12.31 -14.54
N VAL A 135 9.12 11.93 -14.79
CA VAL A 135 9.98 11.38 -13.73
C VAL A 135 10.17 12.43 -12.64
N PRO A 136 9.70 12.18 -11.41
CA PRO A 136 9.76 13.19 -10.37
C PRO A 136 11.17 13.35 -9.79
N SER A 137 11.47 14.51 -9.23
CA SER A 137 12.71 14.74 -8.49
C SER A 137 12.69 14.03 -7.12
N ILE A 138 13.88 13.73 -6.59
CA ILE A 138 14.00 13.20 -5.22
C ILE A 138 13.49 14.21 -4.18
N GLU A 139 13.62 15.50 -4.47
CA GLU A 139 13.14 16.58 -3.60
C GLU A 139 11.61 16.54 -3.46
N ASP A 140 10.91 16.28 -4.56
CA ASP A 140 9.46 16.18 -4.56
C ASP A 140 8.95 14.88 -3.94
N THR A 141 9.63 13.76 -4.20
CA THR A 141 9.21 12.44 -3.70
C THR A 141 9.62 12.16 -2.25
N GLY A 142 10.65 12.85 -1.75
CA GLY A 142 11.27 12.57 -0.45
C GLY A 142 11.96 11.18 -0.37
N ALA A 143 12.04 10.44 -1.49
CA ALA A 143 12.63 9.11 -1.56
C ALA A 143 13.15 8.77 -2.95
N ALA A 144 14.12 7.86 -3.04
CA ALA A 144 14.57 7.32 -4.31
C ALA A 144 13.46 6.51 -5.00
N LEU A 145 13.48 6.49 -6.33
CA LEU A 145 12.53 5.75 -7.16
C LEU A 145 12.71 4.23 -6.99
N LEU A 146 11.65 3.48 -7.27
CA LEU A 146 11.72 2.03 -7.46
C LEU A 146 12.64 1.71 -8.66
N GLN A 147 13.50 0.69 -8.49
CA GLN A 147 14.43 0.24 -9.53
C GLN A 147 14.54 -1.28 -9.62
N LYS A 148 14.16 -1.99 -8.53
CA LYS A 148 14.30 -3.46 -8.43
C LYS A 148 13.03 -4.14 -8.87
N LYS A 149 13.14 -5.42 -9.19
CA LYS A 149 12.01 -6.34 -9.35
C LYS A 149 11.82 -7.17 -8.09
N TYR A 150 10.60 -7.71 -7.93
CA TYR A 150 10.13 -8.36 -6.72
C TYR A 150 9.44 -9.68 -7.05
N ASP A 151 9.53 -10.61 -6.11
CA ASP A 151 8.96 -11.95 -6.20
C ASP A 151 7.49 -11.95 -5.75
N LEU A 152 7.17 -11.09 -4.78
CA LEU A 152 5.81 -10.84 -4.32
C LEU A 152 5.52 -9.33 -4.33
N ILE A 153 4.41 -8.94 -4.97
CA ILE A 153 3.89 -7.57 -4.93
C ILE A 153 2.53 -7.59 -4.23
N VAL A 154 2.39 -6.75 -3.20
CA VAL A 154 1.15 -6.66 -2.43
C VAL A 154 0.61 -5.24 -2.40
N GLY A 155 -0.71 -5.10 -2.32
CA GLY A 155 -1.34 -3.79 -2.20
C GLY A 155 -2.79 -3.89 -1.75
N SER A 156 -3.31 -2.80 -1.21
CA SER A 156 -4.69 -2.73 -0.73
C SER A 156 -5.35 -1.42 -1.11
N ASP A 157 -6.63 -1.50 -1.47
CA ASP A 157 -7.47 -0.34 -1.77
C ASP A 157 -6.98 0.54 -2.93
N LEU A 158 -6.43 -0.08 -3.98
CA LEU A 158 -5.76 0.62 -5.09
C LEU A 158 -6.66 0.85 -6.31
N LEU A 159 -7.77 0.13 -6.43
CA LEU A 159 -8.68 0.19 -7.59
C LEU A 159 -9.85 1.15 -7.30
N TYR A 160 -9.59 2.46 -7.20
CA TYR A 160 -10.60 3.45 -6.81
C TYR A 160 -10.95 4.47 -7.90
N GLU A 161 -10.24 4.48 -9.05
CA GLU A 161 -10.50 5.32 -10.21
C GLU A 161 -10.60 4.50 -11.49
N PRO A 162 -11.33 4.95 -12.53
CA PRO A 162 -11.56 4.20 -13.77
C PRO A 162 -10.29 3.77 -14.50
N ASP A 163 -9.25 4.60 -14.51
CA ASP A 163 -7.99 4.34 -15.25
C ASP A 163 -6.99 3.49 -14.45
N MET A 164 -7.24 3.33 -13.14
CA MET A 164 -6.35 2.58 -12.24
C MET A 164 -6.08 1.14 -12.68
N PRO A 165 -7.05 0.34 -13.15
CA PRO A 165 -6.79 -1.05 -13.52
C PRO A 165 -5.66 -1.21 -14.53
N ASN A 166 -5.63 -0.38 -15.57
CA ASN A 166 -4.59 -0.45 -16.60
C ASN A 166 -3.24 0.06 -16.11
N ALA A 167 -3.23 1.19 -15.42
CA ALA A 167 -2.01 1.81 -14.91
C ALA A 167 -1.35 0.93 -13.84
N LEU A 168 -2.14 0.40 -12.90
CA LEU A 168 -1.67 -0.48 -11.84
C LEU A 168 -1.12 -1.80 -12.39
N ALA A 169 -1.81 -2.45 -13.33
CA ALA A 169 -1.35 -3.70 -13.91
C ALA A 169 -0.02 -3.52 -14.67
N ARG A 170 0.15 -2.42 -15.42
CA ARG A 170 1.44 -2.08 -16.05
C ARG A 170 2.54 -1.85 -15.04
N PHE A 171 2.24 -1.15 -13.96
CA PHE A 171 3.19 -0.91 -12.87
C PHE A 171 3.63 -2.23 -12.22
N VAL A 172 2.68 -3.11 -11.89
CA VAL A 172 2.96 -4.45 -11.37
C VAL A 172 3.87 -5.22 -12.34
N ASN A 173 3.54 -5.25 -13.63
CA ASN A 173 4.35 -5.94 -14.64
C ASN A 173 5.78 -5.40 -14.75
N THR A 174 5.97 -4.09 -14.56
CA THR A 174 7.31 -3.46 -14.60
C THR A 174 8.19 -3.94 -13.45
N TYR A 175 7.62 -4.09 -12.25
CA TYR A 175 8.38 -4.41 -11.04
C TYR A 175 8.29 -5.86 -10.58
N ALA A 176 7.49 -6.70 -11.21
CA ALA A 176 7.45 -8.13 -10.94
C ALA A 176 8.60 -8.86 -11.64
N ASN A 177 9.18 -9.87 -10.96
CA ASN A 177 10.07 -10.85 -11.59
C ASN A 177 9.31 -11.71 -12.62
N GLU A 178 10.02 -12.48 -13.44
CA GLU A 178 9.40 -13.38 -14.43
C GLU A 178 8.48 -14.38 -13.73
N GLN A 179 8.93 -14.95 -12.65
CA GLN A 179 8.11 -15.71 -11.71
C GLN A 179 7.76 -14.78 -10.54
N ALA A 180 6.49 -14.50 -10.37
CA ALA A 180 6.05 -13.58 -9.33
C ALA A 180 4.61 -13.84 -8.90
N GLU A 181 4.34 -13.52 -7.65
CA GLU A 181 3.00 -13.53 -7.05
C GLU A 181 2.52 -12.09 -6.80
N VAL A 182 1.21 -11.85 -6.92
CA VAL A 182 0.63 -10.53 -6.67
C VAL A 182 -0.62 -10.68 -5.82
N TRP A 183 -0.67 -9.99 -4.68
CA TRP A 183 -1.81 -9.98 -3.76
C TRP A 183 -2.46 -8.61 -3.70
N ILE A 184 -3.73 -8.52 -4.08
CA ILE A 184 -4.50 -7.27 -4.01
C ILE A 184 -5.73 -7.47 -3.12
N VAL A 185 -5.82 -6.67 -2.05
CA VAL A 185 -7.06 -6.58 -1.27
C VAL A 185 -7.87 -5.40 -1.79
N ASP A 186 -9.04 -5.72 -2.38
CA ASP A 186 -9.95 -4.74 -3.00
C ASP A 186 -11.30 -4.70 -2.27
N PRO A 187 -11.80 -3.52 -1.87
CA PRO A 187 -13.11 -3.37 -1.23
C PRO A 187 -14.28 -3.49 -2.22
N ASN A 188 -14.06 -4.07 -3.39
CA ASN A 188 -15.06 -4.40 -4.40
C ASN A 188 -15.76 -3.18 -5.03
N ARG A 189 -14.97 -2.15 -5.41
CA ARG A 189 -15.48 -0.91 -6.04
C ARG A 189 -15.86 -1.03 -7.52
N GLY A 190 -15.90 -2.24 -8.08
CA GLY A 190 -16.37 -2.46 -9.46
C GLY A 190 -15.27 -2.50 -10.53
N TYR A 191 -14.03 -2.16 -10.23
CA TYR A 191 -12.92 -2.13 -11.21
C TYR A 191 -12.17 -3.46 -11.34
N ARG A 192 -12.45 -4.43 -10.49
CA ARG A 192 -11.79 -5.75 -10.44
C ARG A 192 -11.79 -6.47 -11.79
N THR A 193 -12.93 -6.53 -12.49
CA THR A 193 -13.03 -7.25 -13.78
C THR A 193 -12.10 -6.66 -14.85
N ALA A 194 -11.95 -5.34 -14.87
CA ALA A 194 -11.03 -4.67 -15.79
C ALA A 194 -9.56 -4.96 -15.40
N PHE A 195 -9.26 -4.97 -14.09
CA PHE A 195 -7.94 -5.32 -13.58
C PHE A 195 -7.57 -6.78 -13.89
N ASN A 196 -8.47 -7.74 -13.62
CA ASN A 196 -8.26 -9.17 -13.92
C ASN A 196 -7.92 -9.39 -15.39
N ARG A 197 -8.71 -8.80 -16.31
CA ARG A 197 -8.43 -8.90 -17.76
C ARG A 197 -7.07 -8.34 -18.14
N LYS A 198 -6.67 -7.23 -17.50
CA LYS A 198 -5.37 -6.63 -17.79
C LYS A 198 -4.22 -7.44 -17.23
N MET A 199 -4.34 -7.98 -16.02
CA MET A 199 -3.36 -8.89 -15.41
C MET A 199 -3.17 -10.14 -16.29
N ASP A 200 -4.26 -10.77 -16.72
CA ASP A 200 -4.24 -11.92 -17.63
C ASP A 200 -3.49 -11.61 -18.92
N SER A 201 -3.76 -10.45 -19.56
CA SER A 201 -3.05 -10.02 -20.77
C SER A 201 -1.54 -9.79 -20.58
N LEU A 202 -1.07 -9.71 -19.35
CA LEU A 202 0.34 -9.55 -18.95
C LEU A 202 0.95 -10.84 -18.40
N GLY A 203 0.22 -11.98 -18.53
CA GLY A 203 0.68 -13.30 -18.12
C GLY A 203 0.48 -13.61 -16.63
N PHE A 204 -0.32 -12.82 -15.92
CA PHE A 204 -0.68 -13.11 -14.51
C PHE A 204 -2.04 -13.80 -14.44
N ASN A 205 -2.05 -15.07 -14.06
CA ASN A 205 -3.26 -15.87 -13.88
C ASN A 205 -3.84 -15.64 -12.49
N LEU A 206 -5.15 -15.36 -12.40
CA LEU A 206 -5.86 -15.27 -11.11
C LEU A 206 -5.98 -16.70 -10.53
N SER A 207 -5.25 -16.97 -9.44
CA SER A 207 -5.22 -18.27 -8.76
C SER A 207 -6.18 -18.35 -7.58
N SER A 208 -6.49 -17.21 -6.93
CA SER A 208 -7.46 -17.14 -5.85
C SER A 208 -8.25 -15.83 -5.88
N ASP A 209 -9.53 -15.91 -5.48
CA ASP A 209 -10.45 -14.78 -5.34
C ASP A 209 -11.31 -15.01 -4.09
N GLU A 210 -10.76 -14.69 -2.91
CA GLU A 210 -11.38 -14.94 -1.62
C GLU A 210 -12.24 -13.78 -1.18
N VAL A 211 -13.45 -14.08 -0.69
CA VAL A 211 -14.35 -13.09 -0.10
C VAL A 211 -13.92 -12.79 1.33
N LEU A 212 -13.67 -11.51 1.60
CA LEU A 212 -13.35 -11.00 2.93
C LEU A 212 -14.58 -10.29 3.50
N ILE A 213 -15.06 -10.74 4.66
CA ILE A 213 -16.22 -10.18 5.36
C ILE A 213 -15.83 -9.96 6.81
N SER A 214 -16.04 -8.75 7.34
CA SER A 214 -15.91 -8.52 8.78
C SER A 214 -17.08 -9.16 9.53
N HIS A 215 -16.80 -9.67 10.73
CA HIS A 215 -17.83 -10.21 11.60
C HIS A 215 -18.72 -9.08 12.14
N ALA A 216 -19.99 -9.42 12.40
CA ALA A 216 -21.13 -8.53 12.63
C ALA A 216 -21.07 -7.58 13.86
N SER A 217 -19.92 -7.41 14.53
CA SER A 217 -19.74 -6.49 15.67
C SER A 217 -19.28 -5.08 15.28
N GLU A 218 -18.97 -4.83 14.01
CA GLU A 218 -18.49 -3.54 13.53
C GLU A 218 -19.66 -2.68 13.01
N GLN A 219 -19.60 -1.37 13.26
CA GLN A 219 -20.66 -0.42 12.86
C GLN A 219 -20.86 -0.38 11.34
N GLU A 220 -19.81 -0.68 10.56
CA GLU A 220 -19.87 -0.85 9.09
C GLU A 220 -19.18 -2.16 8.70
N PRO A 221 -19.91 -3.20 8.28
CA PRO A 221 -19.32 -4.47 7.87
C PRO A 221 -18.46 -4.27 6.60
N TYR A 222 -17.17 -4.63 6.69
CA TYR A 222 -16.30 -4.65 5.52
C TYR A 222 -16.70 -5.79 4.58
N ARG A 223 -16.73 -5.48 3.28
CA ARG A 223 -16.88 -6.48 2.21
C ARG A 223 -15.82 -6.21 1.15
N GLY A 224 -14.89 -7.11 1.05
CA GLY A 224 -13.81 -7.02 0.06
C GLY A 224 -13.40 -8.38 -0.47
N ARG A 225 -12.30 -8.39 -1.18
CA ARG A 225 -11.72 -9.60 -1.74
C ARG A 225 -10.20 -9.58 -1.65
N LEU A 226 -9.60 -10.73 -1.38
CA LEU A 226 -8.19 -10.99 -1.61
C LEU A 226 -8.04 -11.67 -2.97
N LEU A 227 -7.39 -10.99 -3.88
CA LEU A 227 -7.07 -11.47 -5.23
C LEU A 227 -5.61 -11.89 -5.25
N ILE A 228 -5.35 -13.14 -5.63
CA ILE A 228 -3.98 -13.67 -5.78
C ILE A 228 -3.75 -14.04 -7.23
N TYR A 229 -2.70 -13.50 -7.82
CA TYR A 229 -2.28 -13.77 -9.18
C TYR A 229 -0.88 -14.38 -9.17
N ASN A 230 -0.64 -15.32 -10.09
CA ASN A 230 0.66 -15.94 -10.29
C ASN A 230 1.11 -15.76 -11.76
N ARG A 231 2.40 -15.50 -11.92
CA ARG A 231 3.09 -15.57 -13.19
C ARG A 231 4.24 -16.58 -13.09
N CYS A 232 4.22 -17.61 -13.96
CA CYS A 232 5.21 -18.70 -14.05
C CYS A 232 6.10 -18.55 -15.27
#